data_1abe4da4796d18b2bbf909e0d5e16a5b
#
_entry.id   1abe4da4796d18b2bbf909e0d5e16a5b
#
_cell.length_a   1.000
_cell.length_b   1.000
_cell.length_c   1.000
_cell.angle_alpha   90.00
_cell.angle_beta   90.00
_cell.angle_gamma   90.00
#
_symmetry.space_group_name_H-M   'P 1'
#
loop_
_entity.id
_entity.type
_entity.pdbx_description
1 polymer ?
#
loop_
_entity_poly.entity_id
_entity_poly.type
_entity_poly.pdbx_seq_one_letter_code
_entity_poly.pdbx_strand_id
1 'polypeptide(L)'
;MIIYDPRVGKPIKIASPTEFVDLCPTLCDALGLEIPGNLDGVSLLPLVKGEQLSVKPFAVSQYKNSNKTGYSFRTDRYRYTVWITDKNSTDPIFQSDIFTEELYDYKIDPNESKNLSDEAEKANLMRRFQRLAANFFDNQSEIPLKNLIGKVQNKLHIGATLNHYGLNSKKEELFLKDFKFLTPANAAKQSRLHPKPGVWQWDRTEDFLEFSKDNNLTVRIHGPISPQASKWAKEDHRTAKELEGVMIDFMTASAKRYNKDPNVKHMDVVNETVLPDGDWFGPKKGTNLWENPWLKMGLDENGFPNYIVKAFEIATEHAPNVKLVYNQNGGMQKPMWNKIKKTILYLKSKGLRVDGIGWQGHLNLSRSTNQFLEKSDKAFQDLSNLIDWAHLNNLDFHVTELDFKVTNMSNLSTELQIQAQLYQKIINILESKKNNGLVTLNLWDLGVRLKKPSTYFQSIYDSDFNPTPAYNVIKNAIQNNQ
;
A
#
# COMPACT_ATOMS: atom_id res chain seq x y z
N MET A 1 -20.41 1.42 -22.56
CA MET A 1 -20.18 0.25 -23.46
C MET A 1 -21.05 -0.91 -22.99
N ILE A 2 -21.59 -1.73 -23.91
CA ILE A 2 -22.32 -2.97 -23.58
C ILE A 2 -21.58 -4.11 -24.27
N ILE A 3 -21.17 -5.13 -23.53
CA ILE A 3 -20.51 -6.33 -24.04
C ILE A 3 -21.38 -7.53 -23.67
N TYR A 4 -21.72 -8.35 -24.66
CA TYR A 4 -22.42 -9.63 -24.46
C TYR A 4 -21.45 -10.78 -24.77
N ASP A 5 -21.23 -11.62 -23.77
CA ASP A 5 -20.51 -12.88 -23.91
C ASP A 5 -21.43 -14.01 -23.45
N PRO A 6 -21.85 -14.95 -24.34
CA PRO A 6 -22.77 -16.02 -23.99
C PRO A 6 -22.23 -17.02 -22.95
N ARG A 7 -20.91 -16.97 -22.70
CA ARG A 7 -20.23 -17.78 -21.67
C ARG A 7 -20.40 -17.20 -20.26
N VAL A 8 -20.86 -15.94 -20.13
CA VAL A 8 -21.07 -15.26 -18.86
C VAL A 8 -22.55 -15.33 -18.47
N GLY A 9 -22.86 -16.07 -17.43
CA GLY A 9 -24.23 -16.44 -17.07
C GLY A 9 -25.08 -15.35 -16.42
N LYS A 10 -24.52 -14.18 -16.06
CA LYS A 10 -25.27 -13.10 -15.39
C LYS A 10 -24.83 -11.72 -15.89
N PRO A 11 -25.78 -10.78 -16.08
CA PRO A 11 -25.42 -9.40 -16.40
C PRO A 11 -24.71 -8.72 -15.22
N ILE A 12 -23.63 -8.01 -15.51
CA ILE A 12 -22.82 -7.28 -14.52
C ILE A 12 -22.80 -5.81 -14.95
N LYS A 13 -23.11 -4.89 -14.02
CA LYS A 13 -22.93 -3.45 -14.22
C LYS A 13 -21.64 -3.02 -13.53
N ILE A 14 -20.74 -2.39 -14.27
CA ILE A 14 -19.39 -2.05 -13.82
C ILE A 14 -19.18 -0.55 -13.99
N ALA A 15 -18.61 0.08 -12.96
CA ALA A 15 -18.28 1.51 -12.96
C ALA A 15 -16.84 1.82 -13.42
N SER A 16 -16.06 0.80 -13.78
CA SER A 16 -14.69 0.99 -14.26
C SER A 16 -14.66 1.86 -15.52
N PRO A 17 -13.72 2.80 -15.63
CA PRO A 17 -13.46 3.52 -16.87
C PRO A 17 -13.13 2.56 -18.00
N THR A 18 -13.69 2.80 -19.19
CA THR A 18 -13.46 2.03 -20.42
C THR A 18 -13.35 2.95 -21.61
N GLU A 19 -12.58 2.54 -22.62
CA GLU A 19 -12.33 3.31 -23.84
C GLU A 19 -12.53 2.44 -25.08
N PHE A 20 -12.69 3.05 -26.26
CA PHE A 20 -12.79 2.29 -27.52
C PHE A 20 -11.50 1.54 -27.88
N VAL A 21 -10.34 2.05 -27.47
CA VAL A 21 -9.05 1.35 -27.66
C VAL A 21 -8.97 0.01 -26.92
N ASP A 22 -9.84 -0.23 -25.93
CA ASP A 22 -9.93 -1.47 -25.19
C ASP A 22 -10.63 -2.60 -25.97
N LEU A 23 -11.32 -2.28 -27.08
CA LEU A 23 -12.08 -3.28 -27.86
C LEU A 23 -11.17 -4.33 -28.47
N CYS A 24 -10.10 -3.92 -29.14
CA CYS A 24 -9.17 -4.82 -29.79
C CYS A 24 -8.53 -5.83 -28.82
N PRO A 25 -7.87 -5.40 -27.72
CA PRO A 25 -7.31 -6.33 -26.76
C PRO A 25 -8.38 -7.21 -26.09
N THR A 26 -9.61 -6.70 -25.91
CA THR A 26 -10.72 -7.50 -25.37
C THR A 26 -11.15 -8.63 -26.32
N LEU A 27 -11.22 -8.34 -27.62
CA LEU A 27 -11.57 -9.36 -28.62
C LEU A 27 -10.47 -10.41 -28.76
N CYS A 28 -9.19 -10.00 -28.79
CA CYS A 28 -8.07 -10.94 -28.80
C CYS A 28 -8.12 -11.89 -27.60
N ASP A 29 -8.29 -11.33 -26.40
CA ASP A 29 -8.38 -12.11 -25.15
C ASP A 29 -9.60 -13.05 -25.12
N ALA A 30 -10.75 -12.57 -25.59
CA ALA A 30 -11.98 -13.38 -25.66
C ALA A 30 -11.87 -14.58 -26.64
N LEU A 31 -11.07 -14.45 -27.67
CA LEU A 31 -10.80 -15.46 -28.68
C LEU A 31 -9.56 -16.32 -28.35
N GLY A 32 -8.86 -16.05 -27.26
CA GLY A 32 -7.64 -16.76 -26.87
C GLY A 32 -6.44 -16.43 -27.79
N LEU A 33 -6.47 -15.29 -28.48
CA LEU A 33 -5.40 -14.83 -29.33
C LEU A 33 -4.38 -14.01 -28.52
N GLU A 34 -3.14 -13.97 -28.98
CA GLU A 34 -2.12 -13.10 -28.39
C GLU A 34 -2.52 -11.62 -28.60
N ILE A 35 -2.46 -10.83 -27.54
CA ILE A 35 -2.74 -9.40 -27.60
C ILE A 35 -1.48 -8.68 -28.14
N PRO A 36 -1.55 -7.95 -29.26
CA PRO A 36 -0.42 -7.20 -29.80
C PRO A 36 0.16 -6.24 -28.76
N GLY A 37 1.50 -6.23 -28.63
CA GLY A 37 2.19 -5.47 -27.57
C GLY A 37 2.19 -3.94 -27.74
N ASN A 38 1.74 -3.44 -28.92
CA ASN A 38 1.69 -2.01 -29.28
C ASN A 38 0.28 -1.40 -29.16
N LEU A 39 -0.64 -2.03 -28.46
CA LEU A 39 -1.98 -1.48 -28.23
C LEU A 39 -2.01 -0.61 -26.97
N ASP A 40 -2.63 0.57 -27.07
CA ASP A 40 -2.85 1.48 -25.94
C ASP A 40 -3.97 1.01 -25.01
N GLY A 41 -4.85 0.15 -25.49
CA GLY A 41 -5.98 -0.39 -24.74
C GLY A 41 -5.62 -1.60 -23.86
N VAL A 42 -6.54 -1.94 -22.97
CA VAL A 42 -6.44 -3.13 -22.09
C VAL A 42 -7.66 -4.02 -22.29
N SER A 43 -7.50 -5.35 -22.10
CA SER A 43 -8.65 -6.26 -22.16
C SER A 43 -9.67 -5.97 -21.06
N LEU A 44 -10.93 -5.84 -21.44
CA LEU A 44 -12.07 -5.74 -20.54
C LEU A 44 -12.63 -7.11 -20.14
N LEU A 45 -12.10 -8.22 -20.67
CA LEU A 45 -12.60 -9.56 -20.40
C LEU A 45 -12.62 -9.91 -18.91
N PRO A 46 -11.62 -9.51 -18.07
CA PRO A 46 -11.69 -9.72 -16.64
C PRO A 46 -12.86 -8.99 -15.95
N LEU A 47 -13.30 -7.83 -16.49
CA LEU A 47 -14.51 -7.14 -16.04
C LEU A 47 -15.76 -7.91 -16.44
N VAL A 48 -15.84 -8.33 -17.70
CA VAL A 48 -17.00 -9.08 -18.25
C VAL A 48 -17.22 -10.37 -17.47
N LYS A 49 -16.13 -11.06 -17.08
CA LYS A 49 -16.19 -12.28 -16.25
C LYS A 49 -16.43 -12.02 -14.76
N GLY A 50 -16.43 -10.76 -14.32
CA GLY A 50 -16.53 -10.42 -12.89
C GLY A 50 -15.29 -10.77 -12.06
N GLU A 51 -14.17 -11.05 -12.71
CA GLU A 51 -12.90 -11.39 -12.07
C GLU A 51 -12.21 -10.16 -11.49
N GLN A 52 -12.50 -8.97 -12.06
CA GLN A 52 -11.95 -7.67 -11.62
C GLN A 52 -13.04 -6.61 -11.62
N LEU A 53 -12.91 -5.63 -10.72
CA LEU A 53 -13.80 -4.47 -10.65
C LEU A 53 -13.28 -3.30 -11.49
N SER A 54 -11.98 -3.29 -11.80
CA SER A 54 -11.34 -2.30 -12.65
C SER A 54 -10.12 -2.90 -13.34
N VAL A 55 -9.87 -2.52 -14.60
CA VAL A 55 -8.66 -2.93 -15.35
C VAL A 55 -7.74 -1.73 -15.62
N LYS A 56 -8.24 -0.52 -15.45
CA LYS A 56 -7.46 0.72 -15.58
C LYS A 56 -8.00 1.80 -14.65
N PRO A 57 -7.15 2.76 -14.24
CA PRO A 57 -7.54 3.79 -13.27
C PRO A 57 -8.38 4.92 -13.87
N PHE A 58 -8.25 5.17 -15.17
CA PHE A 58 -8.93 6.25 -15.88
C PHE A 58 -9.09 5.93 -17.37
N ALA A 59 -10.03 6.62 -17.98
CA ALA A 59 -10.16 6.73 -19.44
C ALA A 59 -9.73 8.12 -19.89
N VAL A 60 -9.11 8.24 -21.06
CA VAL A 60 -8.69 9.52 -21.63
C VAL A 60 -9.48 9.84 -22.87
N SER A 61 -9.94 11.08 -22.97
CA SER A 61 -10.54 11.62 -24.17
C SER A 61 -9.80 12.88 -24.60
N GLN A 62 -9.53 13.01 -25.88
CA GLN A 62 -8.94 14.19 -26.47
C GLN A 62 -9.97 14.93 -27.30
N TYR A 63 -10.02 16.24 -27.14
CA TYR A 63 -10.89 17.11 -27.93
C TYR A 63 -10.15 18.36 -28.38
N LYS A 64 -10.14 18.61 -29.69
CA LYS A 64 -9.52 19.79 -30.28
C LYS A 64 -10.54 20.89 -30.52
N ASN A 65 -10.26 22.08 -29.99
CA ASN A 65 -11.08 23.27 -30.17
C ASN A 65 -10.22 24.46 -30.60
N SER A 66 -10.28 24.80 -31.91
CA SER A 66 -9.49 25.87 -32.49
C SER A 66 -7.97 25.66 -32.30
N ASN A 67 -7.31 26.51 -31.53
CA ASN A 67 -5.87 26.43 -31.22
C ASN A 67 -5.58 25.80 -29.83
N LYS A 68 -6.54 25.03 -29.27
CA LYS A 68 -6.41 24.39 -27.98
C LYS A 68 -6.81 22.93 -28.08
N THR A 69 -6.14 22.10 -27.31
CA THR A 69 -6.48 20.70 -27.15
C THR A 69 -6.77 20.40 -25.69
N GLY A 70 -7.97 19.88 -25.42
CA GLY A 70 -8.38 19.40 -24.10
C GLY A 70 -8.11 17.91 -23.97
N TYR A 71 -7.49 17.51 -22.85
CA TYR A 71 -7.32 16.12 -22.45
C TYR A 71 -8.11 15.88 -21.19
N SER A 72 -9.12 15.00 -21.26
CA SER A 72 -10.02 14.71 -20.16
C SER A 72 -9.74 13.33 -19.58
N PHE A 73 -9.43 13.27 -18.30
CA PHE A 73 -9.14 12.07 -17.54
C PHE A 73 -10.35 11.72 -16.68
N ARG A 74 -11.08 10.66 -17.05
CA ARG A 74 -12.28 10.18 -16.35
C ARG A 74 -11.94 8.98 -15.48
N THR A 75 -12.03 9.14 -14.16
CA THR A 75 -11.97 8.05 -13.19
C THR A 75 -13.38 7.52 -12.89
N ASP A 76 -13.51 6.59 -11.95
CA ASP A 76 -14.82 6.14 -11.44
C ASP A 76 -15.67 7.27 -10.83
N ARG A 77 -15.00 8.26 -10.20
CA ARG A 77 -15.64 9.35 -9.49
C ARG A 77 -15.44 10.73 -10.11
N TYR A 78 -14.23 11.03 -10.56
CA TYR A 78 -13.86 12.38 -10.98
C TYR A 78 -13.65 12.48 -12.49
N ARG A 79 -13.87 13.66 -13.04
CA ARG A 79 -13.32 14.06 -14.33
C ARG A 79 -12.40 15.26 -14.13
N TYR A 80 -11.18 15.13 -14.58
CA TYR A 80 -10.22 16.22 -14.69
C TYR A 80 -9.92 16.47 -16.13
N THR A 81 -9.97 17.73 -16.55
CA THR A 81 -9.64 18.15 -17.92
C THR A 81 -8.57 19.23 -17.87
N VAL A 82 -7.50 19.03 -18.64
CA VAL A 82 -6.47 20.06 -18.87
C VAL A 82 -6.55 20.52 -20.32
N TRP A 83 -6.65 21.82 -20.50
CA TRP A 83 -6.64 22.47 -21.81
C TRP A 83 -5.27 23.05 -22.09
N ILE A 84 -4.67 22.67 -23.20
CA ILE A 84 -3.33 23.05 -23.62
C ILE A 84 -3.43 23.87 -24.91
N THR A 85 -2.68 24.97 -24.99
CA THR A 85 -2.53 25.73 -26.25
C THR A 85 -1.75 24.87 -27.23
N ASP A 86 -2.28 24.70 -28.45
CA ASP A 86 -1.68 23.84 -29.45
C ASP A 86 -0.25 24.30 -29.77
N LYS A 87 0.65 23.33 -29.79
CA LYS A 87 2.03 23.44 -30.27
C LYS A 87 2.28 22.38 -31.32
N ASN A 88 3.44 22.41 -31.95
CA ASN A 88 3.87 21.31 -32.79
C ASN A 88 3.97 20.02 -31.94
N SER A 89 3.61 18.90 -32.52
CA SER A 89 3.53 17.60 -31.84
C SER A 89 4.84 17.11 -31.20
N THR A 90 5.97 17.75 -31.58
CA THR A 90 7.32 17.46 -31.07
C THR A 90 7.77 18.38 -29.92
N ASP A 91 7.02 19.46 -29.66
CA ASP A 91 7.41 20.42 -28.63
C ASP A 91 6.96 19.96 -27.24
N PRO A 92 7.84 20.06 -26.24
CA PRO A 92 7.45 19.71 -24.86
C PRO A 92 6.35 20.66 -24.36
N ILE A 93 5.39 20.10 -23.62
CA ILE A 93 4.31 20.85 -22.99
C ILE A 93 4.84 21.41 -21.67
N PHE A 94 4.76 22.73 -21.48
CA PHE A 94 5.14 23.42 -20.24
C PHE A 94 3.90 23.87 -19.47
N GLN A 95 4.06 24.16 -18.19
CA GLN A 95 2.96 24.71 -17.38
C GLN A 95 2.41 26.03 -17.93
N SER A 96 3.25 26.81 -18.60
CA SER A 96 2.84 28.02 -19.33
C SER A 96 1.92 27.74 -20.52
N ASP A 97 1.83 26.52 -20.98
CA ASP A 97 1.00 26.10 -22.12
C ASP A 97 -0.39 25.66 -21.67
N ILE A 98 -0.56 25.43 -20.36
CA ILE A 98 -1.87 25.14 -19.79
C ILE A 98 -2.72 26.40 -19.82
N PHE A 99 -3.80 26.33 -20.61
CA PHE A 99 -4.72 27.43 -20.73
C PHE A 99 -5.71 27.48 -19.57
N THR A 100 -6.27 26.33 -19.19
CA THR A 100 -7.20 26.19 -18.07
C THR A 100 -7.31 24.73 -17.65
N GLU A 101 -7.84 24.52 -16.45
CA GLU A 101 -8.09 23.21 -15.89
C GLU A 101 -9.51 23.11 -15.37
N GLU A 102 -10.09 21.93 -15.41
CA GLU A 102 -11.43 21.65 -14.89
C GLU A 102 -11.38 20.39 -14.02
N LEU A 103 -12.14 20.41 -12.91
CA LEU A 103 -12.32 19.26 -12.06
C LEU A 103 -13.81 19.14 -11.65
N TYR A 104 -14.39 17.96 -11.85
CA TYR A 104 -15.77 17.64 -11.51
C TYR A 104 -15.83 16.37 -10.66
N ASP A 105 -16.73 16.35 -9.67
CA ASP A 105 -16.98 15.20 -8.78
C ASP A 105 -18.36 14.62 -9.06
N TYR A 106 -18.44 13.56 -9.84
CA TYR A 106 -19.69 12.91 -10.25
C TYR A 106 -20.51 12.30 -9.11
N LYS A 107 -19.91 12.16 -7.93
CA LYS A 107 -20.65 11.68 -6.75
C LYS A 107 -21.63 12.74 -6.23
N ILE A 108 -21.29 14.01 -6.37
CA ILE A 108 -22.09 15.14 -5.86
C ILE A 108 -22.65 16.03 -6.95
N ASP A 109 -22.03 16.05 -8.12
CA ASP A 109 -22.42 16.86 -9.28
C ASP A 109 -22.31 16.05 -10.58
N PRO A 110 -23.28 15.17 -10.88
CA PRO A 110 -23.26 14.35 -12.09
C PRO A 110 -23.45 15.15 -13.39
N ASN A 111 -23.89 16.39 -13.30
CA ASN A 111 -24.14 17.28 -14.43
C ASN A 111 -22.99 18.26 -14.72
N GLU A 112 -21.89 18.18 -13.94
CA GLU A 112 -20.71 19.06 -14.11
C GLU A 112 -21.05 20.55 -14.07
N SER A 113 -21.96 20.92 -13.20
CA SER A 113 -22.47 22.31 -13.09
C SER A 113 -21.47 23.23 -12.37
N LYS A 114 -20.52 22.67 -11.60
CA LYS A 114 -19.56 23.43 -10.82
C LYS A 114 -18.14 22.92 -11.01
N ASN A 115 -17.26 23.73 -11.63
CA ASN A 115 -15.83 23.46 -11.67
C ASN A 115 -15.19 23.63 -10.28
N LEU A 116 -14.46 22.62 -9.83
CA LEU A 116 -13.81 22.56 -8.52
C LEU A 116 -12.31 22.87 -8.58
N SER A 117 -11.75 23.22 -9.75
CA SER A 117 -10.32 23.38 -9.96
C SER A 117 -9.69 24.47 -9.07
N ASP A 118 -10.43 25.52 -8.79
CA ASP A 118 -9.96 26.68 -8.04
C ASP A 118 -10.30 26.62 -6.53
N GLU A 119 -10.95 25.55 -6.08
CA GLU A 119 -11.30 25.40 -4.65
C GLU A 119 -10.04 25.01 -3.85
N ALA A 120 -9.70 25.85 -2.86
CA ALA A 120 -8.53 25.65 -2.00
C ALA A 120 -8.52 24.27 -1.31
N GLU A 121 -9.70 23.79 -0.91
CA GLU A 121 -9.87 22.45 -0.31
C GLU A 121 -9.57 21.31 -1.28
N LYS A 122 -9.62 21.56 -2.59
CA LYS A 122 -9.35 20.60 -3.65
C LYS A 122 -7.91 20.66 -4.18
N ALA A 123 -7.08 21.57 -3.70
CA ALA A 123 -5.72 21.78 -4.18
C ALA A 123 -4.85 20.49 -4.16
N ASN A 124 -5.01 19.61 -3.15
CA ASN A 124 -4.33 18.32 -3.11
C ASN A 124 -4.84 17.37 -4.20
N LEU A 125 -6.15 17.37 -4.44
CA LEU A 125 -6.77 16.55 -5.48
C LEU A 125 -6.37 17.03 -6.86
N MET A 126 -6.35 18.35 -7.09
CA MET A 126 -5.86 18.97 -8.33
C MET A 126 -4.42 18.55 -8.63
N ARG A 127 -3.50 18.70 -7.68
CA ARG A 127 -2.11 18.27 -7.85
C ARG A 127 -1.97 16.80 -8.25
N ARG A 128 -2.88 15.94 -7.80
CA ARG A 128 -2.88 14.51 -8.16
C ARG A 128 -3.30 14.29 -9.60
N PHE A 129 -4.35 14.98 -10.05
CA PHE A 129 -4.78 14.90 -11.45
C PHE A 129 -3.77 15.52 -12.40
N GLN A 130 -3.13 16.61 -12.01
CA GLN A 130 -2.03 17.21 -12.77
C GLN A 130 -0.87 16.21 -12.97
N ARG A 131 -0.49 15.48 -11.90
CA ARG A 131 0.53 14.42 -12.00
C ARG A 131 0.08 13.26 -12.89
N LEU A 132 -1.19 12.87 -12.80
CA LEU A 132 -1.76 11.81 -13.63
C LEU A 132 -1.67 12.19 -15.11
N ALA A 133 -2.04 13.43 -15.46
CA ALA A 133 -1.92 13.95 -16.81
C ALA A 133 -0.46 14.04 -17.26
N ALA A 134 0.44 14.55 -16.42
CA ALA A 134 1.86 14.61 -16.72
C ALA A 134 2.45 13.22 -17.01
N ASN A 135 2.16 12.22 -16.18
CA ASN A 135 2.61 10.84 -16.40
C ASN A 135 2.03 10.23 -17.68
N PHE A 136 0.79 10.56 -18.02
CA PHE A 136 0.18 10.12 -19.29
C PHE A 136 0.94 10.70 -20.47
N PHE A 137 1.24 12.00 -20.46
CA PHE A 137 1.98 12.65 -21.53
C PHE A 137 3.43 12.18 -21.62
N ASP A 138 4.12 11.94 -20.50
CA ASP A 138 5.49 11.41 -20.47
C ASP A 138 5.59 10.01 -21.12
N ASN A 139 4.53 9.20 -21.00
CA ASN A 139 4.47 7.88 -21.64
C ASN A 139 4.14 7.95 -23.16
N GLN A 140 3.60 9.08 -23.63
CA GLN A 140 3.23 9.28 -25.05
C GLN A 140 4.30 10.05 -25.84
N SER A 141 5.25 10.71 -25.15
CA SER A 141 6.29 11.53 -25.80
C SER A 141 7.68 11.00 -25.43
N GLU A 142 8.61 11.04 -26.40
CA GLU A 142 10.04 10.81 -26.13
C GLU A 142 10.69 11.95 -25.31
N ILE A 143 9.90 12.95 -24.85
CA ILE A 143 10.38 14.13 -24.13
C ILE A 143 9.74 14.17 -22.73
N PRO A 144 10.54 14.11 -21.64
CA PRO A 144 10.00 14.07 -20.28
C PRO A 144 9.31 15.38 -19.88
N LEU A 145 8.04 15.32 -19.53
CA LEU A 145 7.23 16.42 -18.95
C LEU A 145 7.63 16.80 -17.50
N LYS A 146 8.85 16.50 -17.09
CA LYS A 146 9.36 16.73 -15.72
C LYS A 146 9.30 18.19 -15.24
N ASN A 147 8.96 19.13 -16.10
CA ASN A 147 8.95 20.57 -15.80
C ASN A 147 7.55 21.17 -15.61
N LEU A 148 6.47 20.42 -15.81
CA LEU A 148 5.09 20.95 -15.81
C LEU A 148 4.47 21.12 -14.42
N ILE A 149 4.98 20.42 -13.42
CA ILE A 149 4.47 20.50 -12.06
C ILE A 149 5.55 21.13 -11.20
N GLY A 150 5.25 22.26 -10.59
CA GLY A 150 6.12 22.82 -9.56
C GLY A 150 6.51 21.71 -8.60
N LYS A 151 7.81 21.48 -8.43
CA LYS A 151 8.40 20.38 -7.65
C LYS A 151 7.82 20.35 -6.23
N VAL A 152 6.73 19.65 -6.01
CA VAL A 152 6.50 19.08 -4.70
C VAL A 152 7.44 17.88 -4.62
N GLN A 153 8.65 18.09 -4.15
CA GLN A 153 9.55 17.01 -3.81
C GLN A 153 8.94 16.28 -2.61
N ASN A 154 8.15 15.24 -2.88
CA ASN A 154 7.78 14.30 -1.83
C ASN A 154 9.05 13.54 -1.44
N LYS A 155 9.28 13.48 -0.14
CA LYS A 155 10.43 12.75 0.42
C LYS A 155 10.05 11.27 0.56
N LEU A 156 11.01 10.38 0.36
CA LEU A 156 10.89 9.01 0.83
C LEU A 156 11.13 9.01 2.34
N HIS A 157 10.12 8.67 3.12
CA HIS A 157 10.26 8.56 4.57
C HIS A 157 10.82 7.20 4.95
N ILE A 158 12.02 7.21 5.56
CA ILE A 158 12.70 5.98 6.00
C ILE A 158 12.69 5.93 7.52
N GLY A 159 12.24 4.80 8.04
CA GLY A 159 12.15 4.52 9.46
C GLY A 159 12.61 3.12 9.82
N ALA A 160 12.48 2.80 11.09
CA ALA A 160 12.80 1.48 11.59
C ALA A 160 11.89 1.07 12.74
N THR A 161 11.86 -0.24 12.98
CA THR A 161 11.14 -0.86 14.09
C THR A 161 12.06 -0.99 15.30
N LEU A 162 11.56 -0.58 16.46
CA LEU A 162 12.13 -0.94 17.75
C LEU A 162 11.19 -1.88 18.50
N ASN A 163 11.75 -2.89 19.15
CA ASN A 163 11.02 -3.65 20.14
C ASN A 163 11.17 -3.00 21.52
N HIS A 164 10.29 -3.33 22.46
CA HIS A 164 10.30 -2.70 23.80
C HIS A 164 11.63 -2.86 24.55
N TYR A 165 12.35 -3.99 24.35
CA TYR A 165 13.67 -4.20 24.94
C TYR A 165 14.78 -3.37 24.25
N GLY A 166 14.47 -2.73 23.14
CA GLY A 166 15.37 -1.80 22.45
C GLY A 166 15.37 -0.41 23.05
N LEU A 167 14.33 -0.04 23.81
CA LEU A 167 14.30 1.21 24.57
C LEU A 167 15.35 1.16 25.67
N ASN A 168 16.00 2.29 25.93
CA ASN A 168 17.13 2.45 26.89
C ASN A 168 18.33 1.51 26.59
N SER A 169 18.56 1.22 25.30
CA SER A 169 19.65 0.34 24.85
C SER A 169 20.45 0.96 23.70
N LYS A 170 21.52 0.30 23.31
CA LYS A 170 22.31 0.69 22.12
C LYS A 170 21.49 0.80 20.85
N LYS A 171 20.40 0.03 20.72
CA LYS A 171 19.48 0.14 19.57
C LYS A 171 18.73 1.46 19.54
N GLU A 172 18.36 2.01 20.69
CA GLU A 172 17.73 3.33 20.77
C GLU A 172 18.69 4.43 20.29
N GLU A 173 19.94 4.42 20.77
CA GLU A 173 20.95 5.39 20.35
C GLU A 173 21.14 5.36 18.82
N LEU A 174 21.24 4.15 18.24
CA LEU A 174 21.40 3.98 16.80
C LEU A 174 20.15 4.40 16.02
N PHE A 175 18.96 4.15 16.58
CA PHE A 175 17.72 4.60 15.99
C PHE A 175 17.65 6.13 15.95
N LEU A 176 17.86 6.78 17.07
CA LEU A 176 17.77 8.26 17.18
C LEU A 176 18.81 9.01 16.34
N LYS A 177 19.95 8.35 16.05
CA LYS A 177 20.99 8.89 15.19
C LYS A 177 20.52 9.11 13.76
N ASP A 178 19.77 8.15 13.20
CA ASP A 178 19.48 8.10 11.77
C ASP A 178 17.99 8.21 11.43
N PHE A 179 17.07 7.89 12.36
CA PHE A 179 15.66 7.75 12.06
C PHE A 179 14.74 8.71 12.83
N LYS A 180 13.66 9.10 12.17
CA LYS A 180 12.55 9.90 12.76
C LYS A 180 11.17 9.25 12.54
N PHE A 181 11.11 8.05 11.97
CA PHE A 181 9.88 7.31 11.74
C PHE A 181 9.96 5.96 12.44
N LEU A 182 9.15 5.78 13.49
CA LEU A 182 9.16 4.65 14.42
C LEU A 182 8.00 3.70 14.17
N THR A 183 8.28 2.40 14.19
CA THR A 183 7.26 1.35 14.35
C THR A 183 7.52 0.61 15.68
N PRO A 184 6.59 0.67 16.67
CA PRO A 184 6.72 -0.03 17.96
C PRO A 184 6.47 -1.55 17.83
N ALA A 185 7.30 -2.25 17.09
CA ALA A 185 7.22 -3.71 16.86
C ALA A 185 5.81 -4.32 17.09
N ASN A 186 5.69 -5.19 18.07
CA ASN A 186 4.44 -5.88 18.40
C ASN A 186 3.68 -5.26 19.59
N ALA A 187 4.06 -4.05 20.06
CA ALA A 187 3.48 -3.48 21.28
C ALA A 187 1.97 -3.25 21.16
N ALA A 188 1.50 -2.84 20.00
CA ALA A 188 0.09 -2.51 19.74
C ALA A 188 -0.78 -3.70 19.30
N LYS A 189 -0.21 -4.92 19.18
CA LYS A 189 -0.99 -6.10 18.76
C LYS A 189 -1.96 -6.56 19.84
N GLN A 190 -3.11 -7.07 19.41
CA GLN A 190 -4.18 -7.53 20.32
C GLN A 190 -3.66 -8.54 21.36
N SER A 191 -2.77 -9.45 20.98
CA SER A 191 -2.17 -10.41 21.90
C SER A 191 -1.34 -9.79 23.05
N ARG A 192 -0.94 -8.54 22.90
CA ARG A 192 -0.13 -7.81 23.89
C ARG A 192 -0.95 -6.80 24.68
N LEU A 193 -1.78 -6.05 23.97
CA LEU A 193 -2.50 -4.93 24.54
C LEU A 193 -3.83 -5.34 25.19
N HIS A 194 -4.53 -6.34 24.61
CA HIS A 194 -5.82 -6.84 25.08
C HIS A 194 -5.86 -8.38 25.01
N PRO A 195 -5.04 -9.09 25.83
CA PRO A 195 -4.83 -10.53 25.68
C PRO A 195 -6.06 -11.39 25.94
N LYS A 196 -7.07 -10.87 26.64
CA LYS A 196 -8.39 -11.48 26.87
C LYS A 196 -9.41 -10.41 27.28
N PRO A 197 -10.72 -10.69 27.21
CA PRO A 197 -11.76 -9.73 27.59
C PRO A 197 -11.49 -9.06 28.94
N GLY A 198 -11.62 -7.73 29.00
CA GLY A 198 -11.44 -6.93 30.20
C GLY A 198 -10.01 -6.78 30.73
N VAL A 199 -9.02 -7.36 30.05
CA VAL A 199 -7.59 -7.25 30.44
C VAL A 199 -6.84 -6.38 29.47
N TRP A 200 -6.34 -5.25 29.96
CA TRP A 200 -5.61 -4.24 29.18
C TRP A 200 -4.17 -4.09 29.68
N GLN A 201 -3.23 -3.99 28.76
CA GLN A 201 -1.79 -3.87 29.00
C GLN A 201 -1.21 -2.78 28.10
N TRP A 202 -1.47 -1.51 28.44
CA TRP A 202 -1.06 -0.35 27.65
C TRP A 202 0.41 0.04 27.85
N ASP A 203 1.05 -0.35 28.94
CA ASP A 203 2.37 0.13 29.39
C ASP A 203 3.39 0.19 28.24
N ARG A 204 3.56 -0.91 27.51
CA ARG A 204 4.53 -0.95 26.40
C ARG A 204 4.22 0.00 25.27
N THR A 205 2.96 0.24 25.00
CA THR A 205 2.55 1.17 23.95
C THR A 205 2.73 2.60 24.41
N GLU A 206 2.36 2.89 25.67
CA GLU A 206 2.55 4.22 26.28
C GLU A 206 4.05 4.59 26.35
N ASP A 207 4.94 3.67 26.73
CA ASP A 207 6.40 3.90 26.72
C ASP A 207 6.89 4.34 25.31
N PHE A 208 6.37 3.72 24.25
CA PHE A 208 6.72 4.12 22.89
C PHE A 208 6.10 5.47 22.47
N LEU A 209 4.90 5.79 22.92
CA LEU A 209 4.26 7.07 22.63
C LEU A 209 4.98 8.20 23.36
N GLU A 210 5.37 8.01 24.62
CA GLU A 210 6.20 8.95 25.39
C GLU A 210 7.57 9.13 24.73
N PHE A 211 8.27 8.04 24.41
CA PHE A 211 9.54 8.08 23.67
C PHE A 211 9.41 8.84 22.34
N SER A 212 8.31 8.65 21.63
CA SER A 212 8.09 9.36 20.36
C SER A 212 7.87 10.86 20.54
N LYS A 213 7.18 11.25 21.61
CA LYS A 213 6.95 12.64 21.96
C LYS A 213 8.25 13.34 22.34
N ASP A 214 9.04 12.71 23.22
CA ASP A 214 10.30 13.28 23.72
C ASP A 214 11.34 13.48 22.62
N ASN A 215 11.29 12.64 21.57
CA ASN A 215 12.25 12.67 20.48
C ASN A 215 11.68 13.23 19.14
N ASN A 216 10.45 13.77 19.17
CA ASN A 216 9.73 14.28 17.99
C ASN A 216 9.70 13.30 16.83
N LEU A 217 9.24 12.07 17.09
CA LEU A 217 9.18 10.98 16.12
C LEU A 217 7.78 10.88 15.50
N THR A 218 7.71 10.48 14.25
CA THR A 218 6.48 10.00 13.62
C THR A 218 6.29 8.52 13.96
N VAL A 219 5.06 8.11 14.33
CA VAL A 219 4.75 6.73 14.75
C VAL A 219 3.78 6.07 13.77
N ARG A 220 4.08 4.82 13.44
CA ARG A 220 3.19 3.88 12.75
C ARG A 220 2.81 2.76 13.70
N ILE A 221 1.53 2.64 14.02
CA ILE A 221 0.97 1.55 14.82
C ILE A 221 0.82 0.30 13.94
N HIS A 222 1.50 -0.78 14.33
CA HIS A 222 1.56 -1.99 13.53
C HIS A 222 0.57 -3.06 13.98
N GLY A 223 -0.26 -3.50 13.03
CA GLY A 223 -1.04 -4.72 13.02
C GLY A 223 -1.99 -4.98 14.20
N PRO A 224 -2.88 -4.05 14.60
CA PRO A 224 -3.91 -4.32 15.59
C PRO A 224 -4.65 -5.65 15.34
N ILE A 225 -5.28 -5.81 14.19
CA ILE A 225 -5.97 -7.05 13.82
C ILE A 225 -5.06 -7.88 12.91
N SER A 226 -4.57 -9.00 13.43
CA SER A 226 -3.57 -9.83 12.77
C SER A 226 -3.63 -11.30 13.24
N PRO A 227 -2.89 -12.21 12.58
CA PRO A 227 -2.69 -13.58 13.06
C PRO A 227 -1.98 -13.66 14.42
N GLN A 228 -1.31 -12.59 14.86
CA GLN A 228 -0.77 -12.48 16.22
C GLN A 228 -1.85 -12.09 17.24
N ALA A 229 -3.01 -12.74 17.14
CA ALA A 229 -4.05 -12.68 18.12
C ALA A 229 -3.64 -13.41 19.43
N SER A 230 -4.34 -13.11 20.52
CA SER A 230 -4.11 -13.74 21.81
C SER A 230 -4.41 -15.25 21.79
N LYS A 231 -3.83 -15.97 22.77
CA LYS A 231 -4.14 -17.38 22.96
C LYS A 231 -5.64 -17.59 23.18
N TRP A 232 -6.27 -16.70 23.96
CA TRP A 232 -7.71 -16.73 24.18
C TRP A 232 -8.51 -16.68 22.86
N ALA A 233 -8.16 -15.79 21.95
CA ALA A 233 -8.86 -15.67 20.66
C ALA A 233 -8.68 -16.91 19.75
N LYS A 234 -7.59 -17.65 19.94
CA LYS A 234 -7.24 -18.84 19.15
C LYS A 234 -7.78 -20.15 19.71
N GLU A 235 -8.43 -20.14 20.87
CA GLU A 235 -9.06 -21.34 21.42
C GLU A 235 -10.13 -21.87 20.44
N ASP A 236 -10.11 -23.17 20.15
CA ASP A 236 -10.97 -23.78 19.12
C ASP A 236 -12.47 -23.57 19.38
N HIS A 237 -12.86 -23.51 20.67
CA HIS A 237 -14.24 -23.35 21.08
C HIS A 237 -14.79 -21.92 21.03
N ARG A 238 -13.94 -20.92 20.72
CA ARG A 238 -14.41 -19.53 20.61
C ARG A 238 -15.40 -19.35 19.49
N THR A 239 -16.51 -18.71 19.81
CA THR A 239 -17.58 -18.39 18.85
C THR A 239 -17.28 -17.11 18.07
N ALA A 240 -17.91 -16.96 16.91
CA ALA A 240 -17.84 -15.71 16.14
C ALA A 240 -18.25 -14.48 16.95
N LYS A 241 -19.33 -14.60 17.75
CA LYS A 241 -19.85 -13.51 18.60
C LYS A 241 -18.88 -13.07 19.69
N GLU A 242 -18.19 -14.01 20.35
CA GLU A 242 -17.17 -13.69 21.36
C GLU A 242 -15.98 -12.95 20.73
N LEU A 243 -15.51 -13.43 19.57
CA LEU A 243 -14.41 -12.80 18.82
C LEU A 243 -14.79 -11.40 18.32
N GLU A 244 -16.00 -11.23 17.83
CA GLU A 244 -16.52 -9.93 17.40
C GLU A 244 -16.55 -8.93 18.55
N GLY A 245 -17.09 -9.31 19.71
CA GLY A 245 -17.12 -8.46 20.90
C GLY A 245 -15.72 -8.00 21.32
N VAL A 246 -14.78 -8.92 21.44
CA VAL A 246 -13.39 -8.60 21.80
C VAL A 246 -12.72 -7.71 20.73
N MET A 247 -12.99 -7.95 19.46
CA MET A 247 -12.43 -7.15 18.39
C MET A 247 -12.99 -5.71 18.39
N ILE A 248 -14.29 -5.55 18.61
CA ILE A 248 -14.94 -4.24 18.71
C ILE A 248 -14.35 -3.45 19.89
N ASP A 249 -14.26 -4.05 21.07
CA ASP A 249 -13.69 -3.41 22.26
C ASP A 249 -12.24 -2.98 22.00
N PHE A 250 -11.43 -3.90 21.50
CA PHE A 250 -10.01 -3.66 21.23
C PHE A 250 -9.79 -2.57 20.18
N MET A 251 -10.46 -2.67 19.01
CA MET A 251 -10.29 -1.70 17.93
C MET A 251 -10.81 -0.32 18.32
N THR A 252 -11.94 -0.25 19.03
CA THR A 252 -12.52 1.03 19.48
C THR A 252 -11.57 1.72 20.46
N ALA A 253 -11.06 1.01 21.46
CA ALA A 253 -10.12 1.57 22.42
C ALA A 253 -8.81 2.01 21.75
N SER A 254 -8.26 1.18 20.88
CA SER A 254 -7.02 1.47 20.13
C SER A 254 -7.18 2.67 19.20
N ALA A 255 -8.24 2.70 18.37
CA ALA A 255 -8.50 3.79 17.44
C ALA A 255 -8.66 5.13 18.18
N LYS A 256 -9.46 5.16 19.26
CA LYS A 256 -9.65 6.37 20.09
C LYS A 256 -8.36 6.83 20.77
N ARG A 257 -7.53 5.90 21.26
CA ARG A 257 -6.27 6.22 21.93
C ARG A 257 -5.26 6.82 20.96
N TYR A 258 -5.06 6.15 19.80
CA TYR A 258 -4.07 6.57 18.81
C TYR A 258 -4.48 7.85 18.08
N ASN A 259 -5.77 8.07 17.87
CA ASN A 259 -6.26 9.31 17.25
C ASN A 259 -5.95 10.58 18.06
N LYS A 260 -5.77 10.44 19.38
CA LYS A 260 -5.45 11.56 20.28
C LYS A 260 -3.97 11.92 20.31
N ASP A 261 -3.12 11.03 19.81
CA ASP A 261 -1.68 11.23 19.84
C ASP A 261 -1.19 11.88 18.53
N PRO A 262 -0.66 13.10 18.58
CA PRO A 262 -0.28 13.83 17.37
C PRO A 262 0.90 13.21 16.63
N ASN A 263 1.68 12.34 17.28
CA ASN A 263 2.83 11.67 16.67
C ASN A 263 2.40 10.44 15.87
N VAL A 264 1.24 9.85 16.18
CA VAL A 264 0.71 8.71 15.43
C VAL A 264 0.12 9.17 14.09
N LYS A 265 0.76 8.80 13.00
CA LYS A 265 0.36 9.17 11.63
C LYS A 265 -0.25 8.02 10.84
N HIS A 266 0.13 6.78 11.14
CA HIS A 266 -0.32 5.60 10.41
C HIS A 266 -0.73 4.48 11.37
N MET A 267 -1.72 3.68 10.97
CA MET A 267 -2.14 2.47 11.68
C MET A 267 -2.44 1.36 10.67
N ASP A 268 -1.78 0.22 10.80
CA ASP A 268 -2.11 -0.99 10.02
C ASP A 268 -3.36 -1.64 10.61
N VAL A 269 -4.52 -1.24 10.16
CA VAL A 269 -5.81 -1.71 10.69
C VAL A 269 -5.90 -3.23 10.68
N VAL A 270 -5.54 -3.83 9.55
CA VAL A 270 -5.43 -5.28 9.39
C VAL A 270 -4.07 -5.68 8.84
N ASN A 271 -3.62 -6.88 9.22
CA ASN A 271 -2.33 -7.41 8.83
C ASN A 271 -2.41 -8.91 8.51
N GLU A 272 -1.78 -9.34 7.38
CA GLU A 272 -1.67 -10.75 6.98
C GLU A 272 -3.01 -11.48 6.88
N THR A 273 -3.84 -11.03 5.96
CA THR A 273 -5.22 -11.50 5.82
C THR A 273 -5.42 -12.52 4.72
N VAL A 274 -4.49 -12.58 3.75
CA VAL A 274 -4.58 -13.40 2.53
C VAL A 274 -3.33 -14.26 2.39
N LEU A 275 -3.51 -15.52 2.00
CA LEU A 275 -2.44 -16.45 1.67
C LEU A 275 -1.88 -16.20 0.27
N PRO A 276 -0.68 -16.71 -0.08
CA PRO A 276 -0.06 -16.51 -1.38
C PRO A 276 -0.89 -16.98 -2.59
N ASP A 277 -1.72 -18.00 -2.40
CA ASP A 277 -2.64 -18.55 -3.41
C ASP A 277 -3.92 -17.72 -3.61
N GLY A 278 -4.14 -16.72 -2.75
CA GLY A 278 -5.32 -15.85 -2.76
C GLY A 278 -6.46 -16.29 -1.85
N ASP A 279 -6.29 -17.35 -1.07
CA ASP A 279 -7.27 -17.75 -0.07
C ASP A 279 -7.20 -16.87 1.16
N TRP A 280 -8.34 -16.74 1.88
CA TRP A 280 -8.36 -16.05 3.16
C TRP A 280 -7.56 -16.81 4.19
N PHE A 281 -6.68 -16.11 4.91
CA PHE A 281 -5.94 -16.70 6.00
C PHE A 281 -6.89 -16.90 7.21
N GLY A 282 -7.21 -18.14 7.52
CA GLY A 282 -8.22 -18.51 8.50
C GLY A 282 -7.71 -19.26 9.72
N PRO A 283 -8.64 -19.72 10.59
CA PRO A 283 -8.36 -20.49 11.78
C PRO A 283 -7.84 -21.88 11.43
N LYS A 284 -7.09 -22.48 12.38
CA LYS A 284 -6.59 -23.86 12.34
C LYS A 284 -6.98 -24.56 13.64
N LYS A 285 -7.03 -25.90 13.64
CA LYS A 285 -7.20 -26.65 14.88
C LYS A 285 -5.96 -26.49 15.79
N GLY A 286 -6.17 -26.13 17.04
CA GLY A 286 -5.13 -25.98 18.05
C GLY A 286 -4.78 -24.52 18.37
N THR A 287 -4.46 -24.25 19.67
CA THR A 287 -4.34 -22.89 20.21
C THR A 287 -3.02 -22.18 19.98
N ASN A 288 -1.97 -22.88 19.55
CA ASN A 288 -0.62 -22.32 19.41
C ASN A 288 -0.15 -22.25 17.96
N LEU A 289 -1.05 -22.37 17.00
CA LEU A 289 -0.74 -22.35 15.58
C LEU A 289 -0.66 -20.90 15.05
N TRP A 290 0.10 -20.73 13.96
CA TRP A 290 0.06 -19.52 13.17
C TRP A 290 -1.21 -19.53 12.32
N GLU A 291 -2.22 -18.78 12.77
CA GLU A 291 -3.57 -18.74 12.23
C GLU A 291 -4.19 -17.37 12.39
N ASN A 292 -5.23 -17.08 11.62
CA ASN A 292 -6.05 -15.89 11.81
C ASN A 292 -7.43 -16.29 12.38
N PRO A 293 -7.65 -16.17 13.70
CA PRO A 293 -8.89 -16.59 14.33
C PRO A 293 -10.09 -15.71 13.96
N TRP A 294 -9.84 -14.47 13.54
CA TRP A 294 -10.88 -13.48 13.24
C TRP A 294 -11.77 -13.90 12.07
N LEU A 295 -11.29 -14.74 11.15
CA LEU A 295 -12.10 -15.26 10.04
C LEU A 295 -13.26 -16.14 10.51
N LYS A 296 -13.29 -16.62 11.78
CA LYS A 296 -14.46 -17.27 12.37
C LYS A 296 -15.71 -16.38 12.38
N MET A 297 -15.55 -15.04 12.29
CA MET A 297 -16.66 -14.11 12.15
C MET A 297 -17.39 -14.23 10.78
N GLY A 298 -16.89 -15.08 9.89
CA GLY A 298 -17.49 -15.39 8.60
C GLY A 298 -17.22 -14.34 7.51
N LEU A 299 -17.88 -14.55 6.40
CA LEU A 299 -17.85 -13.64 5.23
C LEU A 299 -19.21 -12.96 5.10
N ASP A 300 -19.21 -11.77 4.53
CA ASP A 300 -20.44 -11.08 4.15
C ASP A 300 -21.04 -11.69 2.84
N GLU A 301 -22.16 -11.16 2.41
CA GLU A 301 -22.88 -11.60 1.20
C GLU A 301 -22.07 -11.47 -0.11
N ASN A 302 -21.01 -10.62 -0.09
CA ASN A 302 -20.10 -10.38 -1.21
C ASN A 302 -18.81 -11.21 -1.11
N GLY A 303 -18.68 -12.07 -0.08
CA GLY A 303 -17.53 -12.95 0.15
C GLY A 303 -16.32 -12.27 0.79
N PHE A 304 -16.49 -11.09 1.42
CA PHE A 304 -15.44 -10.42 2.16
C PHE A 304 -15.54 -10.69 3.67
N PRO A 305 -14.40 -10.81 4.39
CA PRO A 305 -14.40 -11.12 5.80
C PRO A 305 -15.05 -10.02 6.66
N ASN A 306 -16.04 -10.38 7.44
CA ASN A 306 -16.74 -9.46 8.34
C ASN A 306 -15.79 -8.73 9.30
N TYR A 307 -14.73 -9.41 9.78
CA TYR A 307 -13.76 -8.78 10.67
C TYR A 307 -12.96 -7.65 10.00
N ILE A 308 -12.66 -7.74 8.69
CA ILE A 308 -11.96 -6.69 7.95
C ILE A 308 -12.86 -5.47 7.82
N VAL A 309 -14.10 -5.70 7.38
CA VAL A 309 -15.09 -4.62 7.23
C VAL A 309 -15.29 -3.90 8.57
N LYS A 310 -15.55 -4.67 9.65
CA LYS A 310 -15.77 -4.12 11.00
C LYS A 310 -14.56 -3.37 11.53
N ALA A 311 -13.34 -3.87 11.33
CA ALA A 311 -12.13 -3.17 11.75
C ALA A 311 -11.96 -1.80 11.07
N PHE A 312 -12.23 -1.72 9.76
CA PHE A 312 -12.17 -0.45 9.03
C PHE A 312 -13.35 0.48 9.33
N GLU A 313 -14.55 -0.03 9.64
CA GLU A 313 -15.67 0.77 10.15
C GLU A 313 -15.26 1.51 11.42
N ILE A 314 -14.78 0.78 12.43
CA ILE A 314 -14.36 1.32 13.72
C ILE A 314 -13.20 2.31 13.56
N ALA A 315 -12.20 1.97 12.76
CA ALA A 315 -11.05 2.84 12.53
C ALA A 315 -11.44 4.12 11.77
N THR A 316 -12.36 4.03 10.79
CA THR A 316 -12.89 5.19 10.05
C THR A 316 -13.60 6.15 10.99
N GLU A 317 -14.43 5.65 11.90
CA GLU A 317 -15.20 6.44 12.85
C GLU A 317 -14.32 7.07 13.94
N HIS A 318 -13.41 6.29 14.52
CA HIS A 318 -12.73 6.68 15.77
C HIS A 318 -11.27 7.16 15.59
N ALA A 319 -10.70 7.03 14.39
CA ALA A 319 -9.34 7.49 14.09
C ALA A 319 -9.26 8.43 12.87
N PRO A 320 -10.02 9.54 12.82
CA PRO A 320 -10.04 10.45 11.68
C PRO A 320 -8.68 11.12 11.38
N ASN A 321 -7.81 11.28 12.37
CA ASN A 321 -6.51 11.95 12.25
C ASN A 321 -5.37 10.99 11.87
N VAL A 322 -5.61 9.68 11.85
CA VAL A 322 -4.62 8.63 11.55
C VAL A 322 -4.88 8.05 10.17
N LYS A 323 -3.83 7.85 9.38
CA LYS A 323 -3.91 7.16 8.09
C LYS A 323 -4.11 5.66 8.29
N LEU A 324 -5.12 5.10 7.64
CA LEU A 324 -5.53 3.70 7.78
C LEU A 324 -4.89 2.85 6.69
N VAL A 325 -4.07 1.89 7.07
CA VAL A 325 -3.27 1.06 6.16
C VAL A 325 -3.75 -0.39 6.18
N TYR A 326 -3.82 -1.01 5.00
CA TYR A 326 -4.01 -2.44 4.84
C TYR A 326 -2.63 -3.09 4.63
N ASN A 327 -2.10 -3.83 5.61
CA ASN A 327 -0.76 -4.39 5.57
C ASN A 327 -0.76 -5.89 5.23
N GLN A 328 0.22 -6.35 4.45
CA GLN A 328 0.30 -7.74 3.99
C GLN A 328 1.74 -8.23 3.88
N ASN A 329 1.95 -9.48 4.26
CA ASN A 329 3.19 -10.22 4.08
C ASN A 329 3.28 -10.87 2.68
N GLY A 330 4.33 -11.66 2.45
CA GLY A 330 4.55 -12.38 1.21
C GLY A 330 5.37 -11.60 0.18
N GLY A 331 5.47 -12.17 -1.02
CA GLY A 331 6.11 -11.54 -2.18
C GLY A 331 5.08 -10.91 -3.12
N MET A 332 5.37 -10.92 -4.43
CA MET A 332 4.49 -10.33 -5.46
C MET A 332 3.54 -11.37 -6.09
N GLN A 333 2.94 -12.26 -5.27
CA GLN A 333 1.99 -13.26 -5.75
C GLN A 333 0.70 -12.61 -6.25
N LYS A 334 0.44 -12.72 -7.54
CA LYS A 334 -0.73 -12.10 -8.18
C LYS A 334 -2.09 -12.47 -7.55
N PRO A 335 -2.38 -13.76 -7.21
CA PRO A 335 -3.66 -14.11 -6.59
C PRO A 335 -3.89 -13.35 -5.26
N MET A 336 -2.87 -13.29 -4.40
CA MET A 336 -2.90 -12.57 -3.13
C MET A 336 -3.17 -11.08 -3.32
N TRP A 337 -2.36 -10.40 -4.15
CA TRP A 337 -2.51 -8.96 -4.37
C TRP A 337 -3.81 -8.61 -5.08
N ASN A 338 -4.31 -9.45 -5.98
CA ASN A 338 -5.61 -9.25 -6.61
C ASN A 338 -6.76 -9.32 -5.58
N LYS A 339 -6.69 -10.27 -4.64
CA LYS A 339 -7.67 -10.36 -3.55
C LYS A 339 -7.63 -9.09 -2.67
N ILE A 340 -6.44 -8.64 -2.27
CA ILE A 340 -6.25 -7.44 -1.45
C ILE A 340 -6.76 -6.20 -2.17
N LYS A 341 -6.41 -6.02 -3.44
CA LYS A 341 -6.90 -4.90 -4.26
C LYS A 341 -8.44 -4.88 -4.31
N LYS A 342 -9.07 -6.03 -4.56
CA LYS A 342 -10.54 -6.17 -4.54
C LYS A 342 -11.12 -5.78 -3.17
N THR A 343 -10.50 -6.23 -2.08
CA THR A 343 -10.95 -5.92 -0.72
C THR A 343 -10.86 -4.43 -0.42
N ILE A 344 -9.76 -3.78 -0.78
CA ILE A 344 -9.60 -2.33 -0.60
C ILE A 344 -10.66 -1.55 -1.38
N LEU A 345 -10.90 -1.92 -2.64
CA LEU A 345 -11.95 -1.28 -3.45
C LEU A 345 -13.34 -1.50 -2.87
N TYR A 346 -13.60 -2.70 -2.35
CA TYR A 346 -14.86 -3.01 -1.67
C TYR A 346 -15.06 -2.16 -0.41
N LEU A 347 -14.05 -2.02 0.46
CA LEU A 347 -14.11 -1.15 1.62
C LEU A 347 -14.40 0.30 1.23
N LYS A 348 -13.71 0.80 0.20
CA LYS A 348 -13.92 2.17 -0.31
C LYS A 348 -15.32 2.34 -0.91
N SER A 349 -15.90 1.34 -1.56
CA SER A 349 -17.27 1.39 -2.09
C SER A 349 -18.32 1.48 -0.98
N LYS A 350 -18.03 0.98 0.22
CA LYS A 350 -18.84 1.15 1.43
C LYS A 350 -18.65 2.51 2.12
N GLY A 351 -17.82 3.40 1.57
CA GLY A 351 -17.50 4.69 2.16
C GLY A 351 -16.46 4.63 3.29
N LEU A 352 -15.82 3.47 3.49
CA LEU A 352 -14.80 3.28 4.52
C LEU A 352 -13.46 3.83 4.05
N ARG A 353 -12.69 4.38 4.98
CA ARG A 353 -11.36 4.92 4.70
C ARG A 353 -10.35 3.79 4.61
N VAL A 354 -9.63 3.75 3.51
CA VAL A 354 -8.36 3.04 3.35
C VAL A 354 -7.42 4.07 2.73
N ASP A 355 -6.41 4.49 3.47
CA ASP A 355 -5.50 5.56 3.07
C ASP A 355 -4.17 5.03 2.52
N GLY A 356 -3.84 3.77 2.79
CA GLY A 356 -2.59 3.18 2.33
C GLY A 356 -2.64 1.66 2.22
N ILE A 357 -1.68 1.13 1.45
CA ILE A 357 -1.37 -0.28 1.33
C ILE A 357 0.06 -0.53 1.78
N GLY A 358 0.27 -1.56 2.60
CA GLY A 358 1.57 -1.97 3.12
C GLY A 358 2.01 -3.32 2.56
N TRP A 359 3.26 -3.40 2.17
CA TRP A 359 3.98 -4.64 1.89
C TRP A 359 5.09 -4.82 2.93
N GLN A 360 5.11 -5.96 3.63
CA GLN A 360 6.08 -6.16 4.70
C GLN A 360 7.53 -6.16 4.21
N GLY A 361 7.81 -6.76 3.05
CA GLY A 361 9.17 -6.75 2.50
C GLY A 361 10.13 -7.73 3.18
N HIS A 362 9.64 -8.82 3.79
CA HIS A 362 10.49 -9.88 4.32
C HIS A 362 11.18 -10.64 3.19
N LEU A 363 12.48 -10.41 3.01
CA LEU A 363 13.28 -11.03 1.96
C LEU A 363 13.94 -12.31 2.48
N ASN A 364 13.87 -13.39 1.68
CA ASN A 364 14.42 -14.70 2.01
C ASN A 364 15.14 -15.30 0.79
N LEU A 365 16.45 -15.55 0.90
CA LEU A 365 17.25 -16.11 -0.19
C LEU A 365 17.00 -17.59 -0.49
N SER A 366 16.46 -18.37 0.47
CA SER A 366 16.48 -19.82 0.41
C SER A 366 15.22 -20.53 -0.05
N ARG A 367 14.19 -19.81 -0.47
CA ARG A 367 12.93 -20.46 -0.88
C ARG A 367 12.49 -19.97 -2.25
N SER A 368 11.82 -20.85 -3.00
CA SER A 368 11.06 -20.55 -4.22
C SER A 368 10.09 -19.35 -4.10
N THR A 369 9.92 -18.82 -2.89
CA THR A 369 9.18 -17.60 -2.57
C THR A 369 10.02 -16.33 -2.73
N ASN A 370 11.34 -16.42 -2.92
CA ASN A 370 12.15 -15.23 -3.15
C ASN A 370 12.18 -14.83 -4.62
N GLN A 371 11.04 -14.31 -5.05
CA GLN A 371 10.86 -13.82 -6.41
C GLN A 371 11.87 -12.71 -6.79
N PHE A 372 12.41 -12.00 -5.78
CA PHE A 372 13.36 -10.90 -5.98
C PHE A 372 14.78 -11.34 -6.32
N LEU A 373 15.11 -12.62 -6.18
CA LEU A 373 16.39 -13.19 -6.61
C LEU A 373 16.26 -14.03 -7.88
N GLU A 374 15.33 -14.99 -7.89
CA GLU A 374 15.19 -15.95 -9.00
C GLU A 374 14.54 -15.33 -10.25
N LYS A 375 13.58 -14.43 -10.04
CA LYS A 375 12.83 -13.73 -11.10
C LYS A 375 12.90 -12.23 -10.88
N SER A 376 14.08 -11.72 -10.62
CA SER A 376 14.35 -10.39 -10.08
C SER A 376 13.64 -9.29 -10.88
N ASP A 377 13.81 -9.24 -12.19
CA ASP A 377 13.23 -8.16 -13.00
C ASP A 377 11.70 -8.15 -12.96
N LYS A 378 11.09 -9.34 -13.05
CA LYS A 378 9.64 -9.46 -12.93
C LYS A 378 9.13 -9.08 -11.55
N ALA A 379 9.79 -9.51 -10.47
CA ALA A 379 9.34 -9.19 -9.12
C ALA A 379 9.45 -7.70 -8.80
N PHE A 380 10.52 -7.04 -9.23
CA PHE A 380 10.67 -5.58 -9.10
C PHE A 380 9.68 -4.82 -9.97
N GLN A 381 9.36 -5.32 -11.18
CA GLN A 381 8.32 -4.74 -12.01
C GLN A 381 6.94 -4.91 -11.36
N ASP A 382 6.61 -6.08 -10.82
CA ASP A 382 5.34 -6.33 -10.11
C ASP A 382 5.22 -5.44 -8.85
N LEU A 383 6.33 -5.18 -8.13
CA LEU A 383 6.37 -4.21 -7.03
C LEU A 383 6.10 -2.78 -7.52
N SER A 384 6.78 -2.36 -8.58
CA SER A 384 6.56 -1.05 -9.22
C SER A 384 5.09 -0.87 -9.62
N ASN A 385 4.50 -1.89 -10.26
CA ASN A 385 3.10 -1.88 -10.68
C ASN A 385 2.13 -1.84 -9.49
N LEU A 386 2.48 -2.48 -8.36
CA LEU A 386 1.67 -2.42 -7.14
C LEU A 386 1.67 -1.01 -6.54
N ILE A 387 2.82 -0.34 -6.54
CA ILE A 387 2.94 1.05 -6.09
C ILE A 387 2.12 1.98 -6.99
N ASP A 388 2.23 1.82 -8.31
CA ASP A 388 1.43 2.59 -9.26
C ASP A 388 -0.06 2.39 -9.02
N TRP A 389 -0.49 1.14 -8.86
CA TRP A 389 -1.89 0.84 -8.54
C TRP A 389 -2.33 1.53 -7.23
N ALA A 390 -1.50 1.52 -6.20
CA ALA A 390 -1.79 2.18 -4.94
C ALA A 390 -2.00 3.69 -5.15
N HIS A 391 -1.04 4.36 -5.77
CA HIS A 391 -1.11 5.79 -6.02
C HIS A 391 -2.30 6.19 -6.91
N LEU A 392 -2.61 5.38 -7.94
CA LEU A 392 -3.76 5.59 -8.81
C LEU A 392 -5.11 5.45 -8.06
N ASN A 393 -5.16 4.61 -7.03
CA ASN A 393 -6.35 4.42 -6.19
C ASN A 393 -6.36 5.28 -4.92
N ASN A 394 -5.53 6.32 -4.88
CA ASN A 394 -5.46 7.24 -3.75
C ASN A 394 -5.01 6.59 -2.45
N LEU A 395 -4.03 5.71 -2.54
CA LEU A 395 -3.42 5.04 -1.42
C LEU A 395 -1.95 5.45 -1.32
N ASP A 396 -1.49 5.71 -0.11
CA ASP A 396 -0.07 5.74 0.20
C ASP A 396 0.51 4.32 0.07
N PHE A 397 1.79 4.20 -0.28
CA PHE A 397 2.45 2.89 -0.34
C PHE A 397 3.55 2.79 0.72
N HIS A 398 3.54 1.67 1.44
CA HIS A 398 4.45 1.45 2.56
C HIS A 398 5.22 0.13 2.39
N VAL A 399 6.55 0.17 2.37
CA VAL A 399 7.37 -0.99 2.72
C VAL A 399 7.51 -0.98 4.24
N THR A 400 6.89 -1.96 4.92
CA THR A 400 6.57 -1.81 6.34
C THR A 400 7.50 -2.55 7.29
N GLU A 401 8.21 -3.57 6.81
CA GLU A 401 8.95 -4.51 7.66
C GLU A 401 10.19 -5.07 6.93
N LEU A 402 10.89 -4.22 6.17
CA LEU A 402 12.02 -4.69 5.37
C LEU A 402 13.08 -5.36 6.24
N ASP A 403 13.28 -6.66 6.02
CA ASP A 403 14.37 -7.43 6.61
C ASP A 403 14.93 -8.46 5.62
N PHE A 404 16.04 -9.08 5.99
CA PHE A 404 16.74 -10.03 5.16
C PHE A 404 17.08 -11.28 5.96
N LYS A 405 16.62 -12.43 5.49
CA LYS A 405 16.95 -13.71 6.11
C LYS A 405 18.20 -14.28 5.50
N VAL A 406 19.28 -14.35 6.29
CA VAL A 406 20.52 -15.05 5.95
C VAL A 406 20.28 -16.55 5.97
N THR A 407 20.73 -17.23 4.95
CA THR A 407 20.51 -18.68 4.77
C THR A 407 21.79 -19.50 4.84
N ASN A 408 22.92 -18.86 4.56
CA ASN A 408 24.24 -19.51 4.59
C ASN A 408 25.24 -18.67 5.39
N MET A 409 25.42 -19.01 6.66
CA MET A 409 26.37 -18.33 7.53
C MET A 409 27.83 -18.50 7.09
N SER A 410 28.16 -19.57 6.38
CA SER A 410 29.52 -19.79 5.84
C SER A 410 29.86 -18.80 4.72
N ASN A 411 28.85 -18.13 4.15
CA ASN A 411 29.02 -17.14 3.08
C ASN A 411 28.36 -15.80 3.44
N LEU A 412 28.39 -15.44 4.72
CA LEU A 412 27.71 -14.27 5.25
C LEU A 412 28.05 -12.97 4.50
N SER A 413 29.35 -12.77 4.21
CA SER A 413 29.81 -11.56 3.51
C SER A 413 29.14 -11.39 2.14
N THR A 414 29.00 -12.46 1.36
CA THR A 414 28.33 -12.43 0.05
C THR A 414 26.84 -12.19 0.23
N GLU A 415 26.19 -12.84 1.20
CA GLU A 415 24.76 -12.62 1.46
C GLU A 415 24.46 -11.17 1.89
N LEU A 416 25.34 -10.54 2.67
CA LEU A 416 25.21 -9.12 3.05
C LEU A 416 25.38 -8.16 1.86
N GLN A 417 26.22 -8.49 0.88
CA GLN A 417 26.31 -7.74 -0.36
C GLN A 417 25.03 -7.87 -1.20
N ILE A 418 24.46 -9.07 -1.27
CA ILE A 418 23.17 -9.30 -1.95
C ILE A 418 22.06 -8.53 -1.25
N GLN A 419 22.01 -8.53 0.08
CA GLN A 419 21.08 -7.70 0.86
C GLN A 419 21.15 -6.23 0.45
N ALA A 420 22.38 -5.67 0.43
CA ALA A 420 22.59 -4.27 0.07
C ALA A 420 22.10 -3.97 -1.36
N GLN A 421 22.36 -4.85 -2.31
CA GLN A 421 21.89 -4.70 -3.69
C GLN A 421 20.35 -4.75 -3.80
N LEU A 422 19.69 -5.65 -3.08
CA LEU A 422 18.23 -5.75 -3.05
C LEU A 422 17.61 -4.49 -2.42
N TYR A 423 18.18 -4.02 -1.31
CA TYR A 423 17.72 -2.78 -0.65
C TYR A 423 17.85 -1.58 -1.60
N GLN A 424 19.00 -1.47 -2.31
CA GLN A 424 19.20 -0.40 -3.29
C GLN A 424 18.16 -0.45 -4.41
N LYS A 425 17.84 -1.63 -4.95
CA LYS A 425 16.81 -1.78 -5.99
C LYS A 425 15.43 -1.35 -5.49
N ILE A 426 15.04 -1.76 -4.28
CA ILE A 426 13.76 -1.35 -3.66
C ILE A 426 13.72 0.17 -3.48
N ILE A 427 14.78 0.75 -2.93
CA ILE A 427 14.89 2.20 -2.71
C ILE A 427 14.78 2.95 -4.04
N ASN A 428 15.47 2.51 -5.08
CA ASN A 428 15.41 3.15 -6.40
C ASN A 428 13.97 3.16 -6.97
N ILE A 429 13.21 2.06 -6.77
CA ILE A 429 11.81 2.01 -7.16
C ILE A 429 11.00 3.02 -6.35
N LEU A 430 11.12 3.04 -5.02
CA LEU A 430 10.40 3.98 -4.17
C LEU A 430 10.74 5.44 -4.53
N GLU A 431 12.02 5.75 -4.75
CA GLU A 431 12.49 7.05 -5.21
C GLU A 431 11.85 7.48 -6.53
N SER A 432 11.73 6.54 -7.48
CA SER A 432 11.08 6.82 -8.77
C SER A 432 9.58 7.11 -8.64
N LYS A 433 8.94 6.63 -7.58
CA LYS A 433 7.49 6.74 -7.34
C LYS A 433 7.09 7.83 -6.32
N LYS A 434 8.04 8.37 -5.53
CA LYS A 434 7.74 9.31 -4.44
C LYS A 434 7.02 10.59 -4.89
N ASN A 435 7.17 10.98 -6.14
CA ASN A 435 6.48 12.14 -6.70
C ASN A 435 5.03 11.84 -7.13
N ASN A 436 4.65 10.57 -7.26
CA ASN A 436 3.30 10.15 -7.63
C ASN A 436 2.37 9.98 -6.42
N GLY A 437 2.94 9.78 -5.24
CA GLY A 437 2.24 9.62 -3.97
C GLY A 437 3.21 9.40 -2.83
N LEU A 438 2.71 9.33 -1.59
CA LEU A 438 3.56 9.04 -0.45
C LEU A 438 4.11 7.61 -0.54
N VAL A 439 5.41 7.46 -0.34
CA VAL A 439 6.09 6.19 -0.15
C VAL A 439 6.89 6.20 1.14
N THR A 440 6.87 5.10 1.88
CA THR A 440 7.69 4.93 3.08
C THR A 440 8.43 3.60 3.07
N LEU A 441 9.52 3.54 3.81
CA LEU A 441 10.28 2.32 4.05
C LEU A 441 10.61 2.20 5.54
N ASN A 442 10.20 1.10 6.18
CA ASN A 442 10.57 0.76 7.55
C ASN A 442 11.38 -0.53 7.59
N LEU A 443 12.51 -0.49 8.25
CA LEU A 443 13.32 -1.67 8.56
C LEU A 443 12.67 -2.45 9.72
N TRP A 444 12.65 -3.79 9.61
CA TRP A 444 12.13 -4.63 10.70
C TRP A 444 13.25 -5.05 11.65
N ASP A 445 13.63 -4.16 12.53
CA ASP A 445 14.81 -4.15 13.44
C ASP A 445 16.04 -3.44 12.81
N LEU A 446 16.99 -3.10 13.65
CA LEU A 446 18.24 -2.45 13.24
C LEU A 446 19.41 -3.42 13.17
N GLY A 447 19.41 -4.46 14.02
CA GLY A 447 20.52 -5.39 14.17
C GLY A 447 20.17 -6.80 13.77
N VAL A 448 20.81 -7.74 14.46
CA VAL A 448 20.58 -9.18 14.30
C VAL A 448 19.37 -9.63 15.10
N ARG A 449 18.56 -10.49 14.51
CA ARG A 449 17.44 -11.15 15.17
C ARG A 449 17.52 -12.66 14.97
N LEU A 450 17.69 -13.40 16.06
CA LEU A 450 17.65 -14.84 16.07
C LEU A 450 16.25 -15.32 16.42
N LYS A 451 15.58 -16.01 15.53
CA LYS A 451 14.24 -16.56 15.74
C LYS A 451 14.28 -18.01 16.26
N LYS A 452 15.32 -18.75 15.86
CA LYS A 452 15.67 -20.11 16.28
C LYS A 452 17.18 -20.29 16.03
N PRO A 453 17.85 -21.29 16.58
CA PRO A 453 19.28 -21.50 16.32
C PRO A 453 19.69 -21.53 14.84
N SER A 454 18.74 -21.89 13.94
CA SER A 454 18.98 -22.00 12.49
C SER A 454 18.37 -20.85 11.67
N THR A 455 17.80 -19.81 12.31
CA THR A 455 17.13 -18.73 11.57
C THR A 455 17.71 -17.38 11.98
N TYR A 456 18.57 -16.85 11.12
CA TYR A 456 19.29 -15.60 11.30
C TYR A 456 18.72 -14.52 10.37
N PHE A 457 18.26 -13.44 10.94
CA PHE A 457 17.85 -12.25 10.20
C PHE A 457 18.87 -11.15 10.45
N GLN A 458 19.33 -10.53 9.38
CA GLN A 458 20.26 -9.44 9.40
C GLN A 458 19.55 -8.16 8.93
N SER A 459 19.75 -7.10 9.69
CA SER A 459 19.37 -5.75 9.24
C SER A 459 20.62 -4.94 8.88
N ILE A 460 20.71 -3.68 9.25
CA ILE A 460 21.75 -2.75 8.85
C ILE A 460 22.97 -2.73 9.80
N TYR A 461 22.88 -3.39 10.96
CA TYR A 461 23.97 -3.55 11.93
C TYR A 461 24.19 -5.03 12.25
N ASP A 462 25.44 -5.45 12.45
CA ASP A 462 25.79 -6.79 12.92
C ASP A 462 25.49 -6.99 14.43
N SER A 463 25.91 -8.15 14.98
CA SER A 463 25.73 -8.45 16.42
C SER A 463 26.47 -7.51 17.35
N ASP A 464 27.56 -6.93 16.89
CA ASP A 464 28.42 -6.01 17.64
C ASP A 464 28.08 -4.54 17.35
N PHE A 465 26.97 -4.32 16.63
CA PHE A 465 26.48 -3.02 16.18
C PHE A 465 27.41 -2.28 15.20
N ASN A 466 28.25 -3.02 14.47
CA ASN A 466 28.99 -2.43 13.34
C ASN A 466 28.08 -2.35 12.11
N PRO A 467 28.22 -1.28 11.29
CA PRO A 467 27.42 -1.11 10.09
C PRO A 467 27.72 -2.19 9.04
N THR A 468 26.68 -2.76 8.46
CA THR A 468 26.78 -3.68 7.31
C THR A 468 26.77 -2.89 5.98
N PRO A 469 27.04 -3.53 4.82
CA PRO A 469 26.91 -2.87 3.53
C PRO A 469 25.54 -2.23 3.30
N ALA A 470 24.46 -2.83 3.81
CA ALA A 470 23.11 -2.28 3.72
C ALA A 470 22.91 -0.96 4.50
N TYR A 471 23.69 -0.72 5.57
CA TYR A 471 23.66 0.54 6.29
C TYR A 471 23.99 1.72 5.38
N ASN A 472 25.02 1.63 4.56
CA ASN A 472 25.41 2.70 3.66
C ASN A 472 24.32 3.01 2.62
N VAL A 473 23.62 1.99 2.13
CA VAL A 473 22.50 2.13 1.22
C VAL A 473 21.35 2.93 1.89
N ILE A 474 20.98 2.55 3.10
CA ILE A 474 19.92 3.24 3.87
C ILE A 474 20.34 4.67 4.22
N LYS A 475 21.57 4.86 4.70
CA LYS A 475 22.10 6.20 5.06
C LYS A 475 22.09 7.16 3.87
N ASN A 476 22.57 6.71 2.71
CA ASN A 476 22.54 7.52 1.50
C ASN A 476 21.11 7.89 1.10
N ALA A 477 20.18 6.94 1.19
CA ALA A 477 18.77 7.20 0.89
C ALA A 477 18.16 8.23 1.87
N ILE A 478 18.48 8.15 3.16
CA ILE A 478 18.05 9.15 4.16
C ILE A 478 18.60 10.52 3.80
N GLN A 479 19.89 10.64 3.51
CA GLN A 479 20.55 11.93 3.17
C GLN A 479 19.95 12.56 1.90
N ASN A 480 19.62 11.77 0.90
CA ASN A 480 19.00 12.24 -0.35
C ASN A 480 17.54 12.71 -0.15
N ASN A 481 16.93 12.46 1.01
CA ASN A 481 15.56 12.82 1.33
C ASN A 481 15.42 13.79 2.51
N GLN A 482 16.52 14.28 3.04
CA GLN A 482 16.53 15.36 4.04
C GLN A 482 16.36 16.72 3.34
#